data_3dfa1ef98f0787a10935a477d7550064
#
_entry.id   3dfa1ef98f0787a10935a477d7550064
#
_cell.length_a   1.000
_cell.length_b   1.000
_cell.length_c   1.000
_cell.angle_alpha   90.00
_cell.angle_beta   90.00
_cell.angle_gamma   90.00
#
_symmetry.space_group_name_H-M   'P 1'
#
loop_
_entity.id
_entity.type
_entity.pdbx_description
1 polymer ?
#
loop_
_entity_poly.entity_id
_entity_poly.type
_entity_poly.pdbx_seq_one_letter_code
_entity_poly.pdbx_strand_id
1 'polypeptide(L)'
;IDLIGSVTAEVIERSRVPVLAIPENTPFKQFSEAKRIAFITNFDQRDLIAFDSLINNLKSFKFSVSLIHLSDVQNTWNEIKLAGIKEYFQKQYPQLEIYYDVVKNDNLLSSLDSYIKSNHIDIMTLTSYKRNIFSRLFNPGIARKMIFHSDTPLLVIYGRPN
;
A
#
# COMPACT_ATOMS: atom_id res chain seq x y z
N ILE A 1 -22.42 4.81 -6.25
CA ILE A 1 -21.39 5.27 -7.21
C ILE A 1 -20.18 4.40 -6.98
N ASP A 2 -19.81 3.61 -7.97
CA ASP A 2 -18.72 2.66 -7.92
C ASP A 2 -17.40 3.46 -8.01
N LEU A 3 -16.70 3.57 -6.91
CA LEU A 3 -15.47 4.38 -6.79
C LEU A 3 -14.28 3.81 -7.57
N ILE A 4 -14.28 2.51 -7.83
CA ILE A 4 -13.45 1.91 -8.87
C ILE A 4 -14.36 1.10 -9.76
N GLY A 5 -14.69 1.66 -10.90
CA GLY A 5 -15.41 0.96 -11.93
C GLY A 5 -14.63 -0.23 -12.47
N SER A 6 -15.30 -1.11 -13.16
CA SER A 6 -14.69 -2.25 -13.86
C SER A 6 -13.53 -1.84 -14.76
N VAL A 7 -13.59 -0.65 -15.36
CA VAL A 7 -12.51 -0.07 -16.19
C VAL A 7 -11.24 0.20 -15.40
N THR A 8 -11.35 0.81 -14.23
CA THR A 8 -10.16 1.09 -13.39
C THR A 8 -9.51 -0.21 -12.90
N ALA A 9 -10.31 -1.19 -12.48
CA ALA A 9 -9.80 -2.51 -12.09
C ALA A 9 -9.07 -3.19 -13.26
N GLU A 10 -9.64 -3.14 -14.46
CA GLU A 10 -9.03 -3.71 -15.67
C GLU A 10 -7.71 -2.99 -16.04
N VAL A 11 -7.68 -1.67 -15.94
CA VAL A 11 -6.45 -0.89 -16.16
C VAL A 11 -5.35 -1.32 -15.18
N ILE A 12 -5.68 -1.44 -13.89
CA ILE A 12 -4.74 -1.86 -12.87
C ILE A 12 -4.22 -3.28 -13.15
N GLU A 13 -5.10 -4.22 -13.51
CA GLU A 13 -4.72 -5.62 -13.78
C GLU A 13 -3.82 -5.77 -15.01
N ARG A 14 -4.05 -4.97 -16.04
CA ARG A 14 -3.35 -5.07 -17.33
C ARG A 14 -2.13 -4.16 -17.42
N SER A 15 -2.02 -3.17 -16.56
CA SER A 15 -0.94 -2.20 -16.60
C SER A 15 0.41 -2.83 -16.24
N ARG A 16 1.44 -2.44 -16.98
CA ARG A 16 2.85 -2.75 -16.68
C ARG A 16 3.62 -1.56 -16.14
N VAL A 17 2.91 -0.48 -15.88
CA VAL A 17 3.43 0.74 -15.26
C VAL A 17 2.63 1.01 -13.99
N PRO A 18 3.18 1.78 -13.04
CA PRO A 18 2.41 2.18 -11.85
C PRO A 18 1.12 2.91 -12.23
N VAL A 19 0.05 2.60 -11.52
CA VAL A 19 -1.27 3.21 -11.69
C VAL A 19 -1.67 3.88 -10.39
N LEU A 20 -1.95 5.18 -10.44
CA LEU A 20 -2.54 5.91 -9.33
C LEU A 20 -4.04 6.07 -9.56
N ALA A 21 -4.84 5.36 -8.78
CA ALA A 21 -6.29 5.51 -8.76
C ALA A 21 -6.68 6.56 -7.72
N ILE A 22 -7.33 7.62 -8.16
CA ILE A 22 -7.76 8.73 -7.31
C ILE A 22 -9.28 8.66 -7.18
N PRO A 23 -9.84 8.45 -5.96
CA PRO A 23 -11.27 8.50 -5.73
C PRO A 23 -11.87 9.87 -6.11
N GLU A 24 -13.09 9.88 -6.62
CA GLU A 24 -13.77 11.10 -7.06
C GLU A 24 -13.89 12.15 -5.93
N ASN A 25 -14.12 11.67 -4.71
CA ASN A 25 -14.27 12.54 -3.54
C ASN A 25 -12.94 12.85 -2.83
N THR A 26 -11.80 12.48 -3.41
CA THR A 26 -10.50 12.84 -2.84
C THR A 26 -10.37 14.37 -2.81
N PRO A 27 -10.13 14.97 -1.63
CA PRO A 27 -9.92 16.41 -1.56
C PRO A 27 -8.79 16.83 -2.49
N PHE A 28 -8.97 17.93 -3.19
CA PHE A 28 -7.90 18.47 -4.03
C PHE A 28 -6.69 18.80 -3.15
N LYS A 29 -5.66 18.05 -3.35
CA LYS A 29 -4.39 18.20 -2.66
C LYS A 29 -3.29 18.06 -3.69
N GLN A 30 -2.35 18.95 -3.71
CA GLN A 30 -1.21 18.77 -4.59
C GLN A 30 -0.46 17.49 -4.16
N PHE A 31 0.00 16.73 -5.12
CA PHE A 31 0.74 15.49 -4.84
C PHE A 31 1.98 15.76 -3.96
N SER A 32 2.59 16.93 -4.12
CA SER A 32 3.70 17.41 -3.29
C SER A 32 3.34 17.61 -1.80
N GLU A 33 2.06 17.68 -1.47
CA GLU A 33 1.59 17.80 -0.09
C GLU A 33 1.36 16.44 0.58
N ALA A 34 1.40 15.34 -0.17
CA ALA A 34 1.36 13.99 0.40
C ALA A 34 2.61 13.77 1.27
N LYS A 35 2.38 13.47 2.55
CA LYS A 35 3.46 13.32 3.55
C LYS A 35 3.67 11.90 3.99
N ARG A 36 2.65 11.06 3.92
CA ARG A 36 2.70 9.68 4.39
C ARG A 36 2.11 8.71 3.39
N ILE A 37 2.95 7.77 2.97
CA ILE A 37 2.59 6.69 2.04
C ILE A 37 2.58 5.38 2.82
N ALA A 38 1.48 4.63 2.78
CA ALA A 38 1.43 3.27 3.29
C ALA A 38 1.79 2.28 2.17
N PHE A 39 2.65 1.31 2.47
CA PHE A 39 3.01 0.23 1.56
C PHE A 39 2.66 -1.11 2.19
N ILE A 40 1.72 -1.83 1.58
CA ILE A 40 1.32 -3.16 2.03
C ILE A 40 2.33 -4.17 1.52
N THR A 41 2.94 -4.92 2.42
CA THR A 41 4.02 -5.85 2.10
C THR A 41 3.92 -7.17 2.87
N ASN A 42 4.38 -8.26 2.26
CA ASN A 42 4.68 -9.52 2.93
C ASN A 42 6.18 -9.70 3.14
N PHE A 43 6.96 -8.69 2.81
CA PHE A 43 8.42 -8.71 2.86
C PHE A 43 9.05 -9.84 2.01
N ASP A 44 8.48 -10.13 0.87
CA ASP A 44 9.12 -10.98 -0.11
C ASP A 44 10.04 -10.17 -1.06
N GLN A 45 10.83 -10.85 -1.85
CA GLN A 45 11.80 -10.20 -2.73
C GLN A 45 11.15 -9.25 -3.73
N ARG A 46 9.95 -9.57 -4.22
CA ARG A 46 9.22 -8.72 -5.17
C ARG A 46 8.75 -7.42 -4.52
N ASP A 47 8.36 -7.48 -3.26
CA ASP A 47 8.03 -6.28 -2.48
C ASP A 47 9.24 -5.36 -2.30
N LEU A 48 10.42 -5.93 -2.03
CA LEU A 48 11.65 -5.15 -1.91
C LEU A 48 12.00 -4.43 -3.23
N ILE A 49 11.88 -5.12 -4.35
CA ILE A 49 12.11 -4.53 -5.69
C ILE A 49 11.08 -3.42 -5.98
N ALA A 50 9.82 -3.67 -5.68
CA ALA A 50 8.75 -2.68 -5.88
C ALA A 50 8.93 -1.46 -4.96
N PHE A 51 9.34 -1.68 -3.72
CA PHE A 51 9.66 -0.61 -2.78
C PHE A 51 10.82 0.25 -3.26
N ASP A 52 11.92 -0.35 -3.71
CA ASP A 52 13.06 0.38 -4.27
C ASP A 52 12.64 1.23 -5.49
N SER A 53 11.84 0.66 -6.38
CA SER A 53 11.27 1.39 -7.51
C SER A 53 10.41 2.58 -7.06
N LEU A 54 9.56 2.40 -6.04
CA LEU A 54 8.73 3.46 -5.48
C LEU A 54 9.60 4.61 -4.95
N ILE A 55 10.58 4.29 -4.11
CA ILE A 55 11.46 5.31 -3.50
C ILE A 55 12.24 6.06 -4.58
N ASN A 56 12.78 5.36 -5.57
CA ASN A 56 13.53 5.99 -6.66
C ASN A 56 12.65 6.93 -7.51
N ASN A 57 11.41 6.55 -7.76
CA ASN A 57 10.47 7.39 -8.50
C ASN A 57 9.99 8.61 -7.71
N LEU A 58 9.97 8.53 -6.39
CA LEU A 58 9.46 9.58 -5.52
C LEU A 58 10.55 10.37 -4.79
N LYS A 59 11.82 10.16 -5.10
CA LYS A 59 12.96 10.79 -4.41
C LYS A 59 12.94 12.33 -4.37
N SER A 60 12.23 12.95 -5.30
CA SER A 60 12.07 14.42 -5.34
C SER A 60 11.02 14.96 -4.36
N PHE A 61 10.26 14.08 -3.73
CA PHE A 61 9.22 14.43 -2.78
C PHE A 61 9.67 14.11 -1.35
N LYS A 62 9.23 14.93 -0.40
CA LYS A 62 9.46 14.68 1.03
C LYS A 62 8.28 13.92 1.60
N PHE A 63 8.46 12.66 1.94
CA PHE A 63 7.42 11.80 2.53
C PHE A 63 8.04 10.82 3.52
N SER A 64 7.20 10.26 4.37
CA SER A 64 7.49 9.09 5.18
C SER A 64 6.73 7.88 4.65
N VAL A 65 7.21 6.68 4.98
CA VAL A 65 6.56 5.43 4.56
C VAL A 65 6.15 4.62 5.78
N SER A 66 4.91 4.15 5.76
CA SER A 66 4.42 3.13 6.70
C SER A 66 4.41 1.77 5.98
N LEU A 67 5.32 0.89 6.38
CA LEU A 67 5.33 -0.50 5.90
C LEU A 67 4.33 -1.31 6.73
N ILE A 68 3.29 -1.80 6.06
CA ILE A 68 2.20 -2.56 6.68
C ILE A 68 2.35 -4.03 6.33
N HIS A 69 2.60 -4.86 7.33
CA HIS A 69 2.56 -6.31 7.20
C HIS A 69 1.17 -6.83 7.59
N LEU A 70 0.54 -7.57 6.68
CA LEU A 70 -0.72 -8.23 6.97
C LEU A 70 -0.47 -9.59 7.61
N SER A 71 -0.96 -9.80 8.82
CA SER A 71 -0.79 -11.07 9.53
C SER A 71 -2.02 -11.41 10.36
N ASP A 72 -2.41 -12.68 10.32
CA ASP A 72 -3.46 -13.24 11.18
C ASP A 72 -2.91 -13.70 12.54
N VAL A 73 -1.60 -13.91 12.62
CA VAL A 73 -0.93 -14.48 13.78
C VAL A 73 0.30 -13.66 14.16
N GLN A 74 0.33 -13.18 15.38
CA GLN A 74 1.58 -12.74 16.00
C GLN A 74 2.40 -13.96 16.40
N ASN A 75 3.58 -14.12 15.82
CA ASN A 75 4.54 -15.15 16.19
C ASN A 75 5.97 -14.60 16.19
N THR A 76 6.85 -15.30 16.88
CA THR A 76 8.25 -14.92 17.05
C THR A 76 8.98 -14.76 15.70
N TRP A 77 8.63 -15.56 14.69
CA TRP A 77 9.24 -15.46 13.37
C TRP A 77 8.89 -14.14 12.65
N ASN A 78 7.67 -13.66 12.82
CA ASN A 78 7.29 -12.33 12.29
C ASN A 78 8.07 -11.21 12.96
N GLU A 79 8.33 -11.32 14.26
CA GLU A 79 9.13 -10.34 15.01
C GLU A 79 10.60 -10.34 14.55
N ILE A 80 11.20 -11.51 14.39
CA ILE A 80 12.57 -11.68 13.88
C ILE A 80 12.69 -11.10 12.46
N LYS A 81 11.75 -11.46 11.59
CA LYS A 81 11.70 -10.97 10.21
C LYS A 81 11.58 -9.44 10.17
N LEU A 82 10.70 -8.89 10.99
CA LEU A 82 10.50 -7.44 11.08
C LEU A 82 11.76 -6.72 11.57
N ALA A 83 12.45 -7.26 12.57
CA ALA A 83 13.70 -6.70 13.06
C ALA A 83 14.79 -6.67 11.98
N GLY A 84 14.96 -7.76 11.24
CA GLY A 84 15.91 -7.84 10.13
C GLY A 84 15.58 -6.85 9.00
N ILE A 85 14.31 -6.68 8.69
CA ILE A 85 13.84 -5.72 7.68
C ILE A 85 14.08 -4.28 8.11
N LYS A 86 13.83 -3.95 9.37
CA LYS A 86 14.13 -2.63 9.92
C LYS A 86 15.61 -2.30 9.74
N GLU A 87 16.50 -3.21 10.12
CA GLU A 87 17.94 -3.01 9.95
C GLU A 87 18.33 -2.85 8.49
N TYR A 88 17.78 -3.68 7.60
CA TYR A 88 18.04 -3.57 6.17
C TYR A 88 17.64 -2.21 5.61
N PHE A 89 16.42 -1.75 5.88
CA PHE A 89 15.93 -0.47 5.36
C PHE A 89 16.65 0.74 5.96
N GLN A 90 17.03 0.69 7.22
CA GLN A 90 17.86 1.75 7.83
C GLN A 90 19.19 1.93 7.12
N LYS A 91 19.79 0.82 6.66
CA LYS A 91 21.05 0.86 5.89
C LYS A 91 20.84 1.31 4.45
N GLN A 92 19.78 0.87 3.79
CA GLN A 92 19.52 1.17 2.38
C GLN A 92 18.96 2.58 2.17
N TYR A 93 18.14 3.05 3.10
CA TYR A 93 17.42 4.33 2.99
C TYR A 93 17.58 5.19 4.24
N PRO A 94 18.82 5.61 4.57
CA PRO A 94 19.12 6.30 5.85
C PRO A 94 18.42 7.67 5.98
N GLN A 95 17.97 8.26 4.86
CA GLN A 95 17.27 9.56 4.83
C GLN A 95 15.76 9.43 4.82
N LEU A 96 15.24 8.20 4.73
CA LEU A 96 13.80 7.95 4.66
C LEU A 96 13.26 7.59 6.04
N GLU A 97 12.24 8.32 6.47
CA GLU A 97 11.50 7.99 7.68
C GLU A 97 10.54 6.83 7.40
N ILE A 98 10.78 5.68 8.03
CA ILE A 98 10.00 4.46 7.82
C ILE A 98 9.39 3.99 9.14
N TYR A 99 8.07 3.82 9.14
CA TYR A 99 7.29 3.20 10.21
C TYR A 99 6.97 1.75 9.84
N TYR A 100 6.80 0.90 10.84
CA TYR A 100 6.58 -0.55 10.65
C TYR A 100 5.42 -0.99 11.50
N ASP A 101 4.37 -1.48 10.87
CA ASP A 101 3.15 -1.88 11.53
C ASP A 101 2.65 -3.24 11.04
N VAL A 102 1.98 -3.95 11.94
CA VAL A 102 1.27 -5.19 11.62
C VAL A 102 -0.23 -4.92 11.70
N VAL A 103 -0.93 -5.22 10.63
CA VAL A 103 -2.38 -5.07 10.55
C VAL A 103 -3.02 -6.45 10.44
N LYS A 104 -4.07 -6.68 11.22
CA LYS A 104 -4.80 -7.95 11.21
C LYS A 104 -5.48 -8.18 9.86
N ASN A 105 -5.38 -9.41 9.38
CA ASN A 105 -5.88 -9.79 8.07
C ASN A 105 -7.31 -10.40 8.11
N ASP A 106 -7.81 -10.75 9.29
CA ASP A 106 -9.14 -11.33 9.51
C ASP A 106 -10.28 -10.42 9.03
N ASN A 107 -10.16 -9.10 9.29
CA ASN A 107 -11.07 -8.07 8.79
C ASN A 107 -10.29 -6.98 8.07
N LEU A 108 -9.66 -7.37 6.95
CA LEU A 108 -8.68 -6.56 6.23
C LEU A 108 -9.16 -5.14 5.92
N LEU A 109 -10.38 -5.01 5.39
CA LEU A 109 -10.90 -3.72 4.93
C LEU A 109 -11.10 -2.74 6.09
N SER A 110 -11.72 -3.22 7.18
CA SER A 110 -11.93 -2.40 8.38
C SER A 110 -10.61 -2.04 9.06
N SER A 111 -9.68 -2.99 9.12
CA SER A 111 -8.37 -2.78 9.71
C SER A 111 -7.54 -1.77 8.91
N LEU A 112 -7.56 -1.84 7.58
CA LEU A 112 -6.88 -0.88 6.72
C LEU A 112 -7.54 0.51 6.76
N ASP A 113 -8.87 0.60 6.75
CA ASP A 113 -9.58 1.89 6.87
C ASP A 113 -9.25 2.58 8.20
N SER A 114 -9.29 1.83 9.29
CA SER A 114 -8.92 2.34 10.61
C SER A 114 -7.45 2.79 10.65
N TYR A 115 -6.55 2.01 10.05
CA TYR A 115 -5.13 2.35 9.98
C TYR A 115 -4.89 3.64 9.18
N ILE A 116 -5.50 3.76 8.01
CA ILE A 116 -5.41 4.94 7.14
C ILE A 116 -5.83 6.20 7.90
N LYS A 117 -6.97 6.15 8.57
CA LYS A 117 -7.52 7.28 9.33
C LYS A 117 -6.64 7.64 10.53
N SER A 118 -6.26 6.64 11.35
CA SER A 118 -5.49 6.87 12.57
C SER A 118 -4.07 7.36 12.32
N ASN A 119 -3.48 6.98 11.19
CA ASN A 119 -2.11 7.33 10.85
C ASN A 119 -2.01 8.43 9.78
N HIS A 120 -3.13 9.03 9.39
CA HIS A 120 -3.18 10.09 8.38
C HIS A 120 -2.45 9.73 7.09
N ILE A 121 -2.77 8.54 6.55
CA ILE A 121 -2.18 8.06 5.31
C ILE A 121 -2.73 8.85 4.12
N ASP A 122 -1.87 9.44 3.33
CA ASP A 122 -2.24 10.22 2.15
C ASP A 122 -2.37 9.36 0.89
N ILE A 123 -1.57 8.29 0.79
CA ILE A 123 -1.59 7.36 -0.35
C ILE A 123 -1.38 5.94 0.16
N MET A 124 -2.23 5.03 -0.25
CA MET A 124 -2.03 3.61 -0.01
C MET A 124 -1.36 2.96 -1.23
N THR A 125 -0.36 2.12 -1.00
CA THR A 125 0.39 1.46 -2.08
C THR A 125 0.40 -0.05 -1.90
N LEU A 126 0.23 -0.76 -2.99
CA LEU A 126 0.39 -2.21 -3.05
C LEU A 126 0.95 -2.64 -4.42
N THR A 127 1.39 -3.90 -4.52
CA THR A 127 1.90 -4.48 -5.76
C THR A 127 0.82 -5.28 -6.49
N SER A 128 0.80 -5.20 -7.81
CA SER A 128 -0.23 -5.84 -8.63
C SER A 128 -0.21 -7.38 -8.59
N TYR A 129 0.92 -8.00 -8.20
CA TYR A 129 0.99 -9.46 -8.06
C TYR A 129 0.27 -10.01 -6.82
N LYS A 130 -0.14 -9.15 -5.88
CA LYS A 130 -0.90 -9.54 -4.68
C LYS A 130 -2.38 -9.77 -5.00
N ARG A 131 -2.66 -10.71 -5.89
CA ARG A 131 -4.02 -11.00 -6.39
C ARG A 131 -5.04 -11.21 -5.27
N ASN A 132 -4.67 -11.90 -4.20
CA ASN A 132 -5.57 -12.16 -3.08
C ASN A 132 -5.97 -10.88 -2.35
N ILE A 133 -5.02 -9.99 -2.09
CA ILE A 133 -5.31 -8.68 -1.50
C ILE A 133 -6.08 -7.84 -2.49
N PHE A 134 -5.62 -7.80 -3.73
CA PHE A 134 -6.24 -7.06 -4.81
C PHE A 134 -7.70 -7.49 -5.02
N SER A 135 -7.99 -8.78 -5.16
CA SER A 135 -9.36 -9.27 -5.33
C SER A 135 -10.25 -8.98 -4.10
N ARG A 136 -9.70 -8.98 -2.89
CA ARG A 136 -10.44 -8.58 -1.68
C ARG A 136 -10.76 -7.09 -1.65
N LEU A 137 -9.85 -6.25 -2.14
CA LEU A 137 -10.04 -4.80 -2.23
C LEU A 137 -11.00 -4.40 -3.36
N PHE A 138 -11.00 -5.15 -4.45
CA PHE A 138 -11.74 -4.84 -5.68
C PHE A 138 -12.94 -5.75 -5.94
N ASN A 139 -13.19 -6.75 -5.07
CA ASN A 139 -14.35 -7.63 -5.23
C ASN A 139 -15.65 -6.85 -5.02
N PRO A 140 -16.54 -6.81 -6.03
CA PRO A 140 -17.74 -5.99 -6.01
C PRO A 140 -18.71 -6.27 -4.86
N GLY A 141 -18.69 -7.47 -4.27
CA GLY A 141 -19.67 -7.86 -3.25
C GLY A 141 -19.40 -7.34 -1.84
N ILE A 142 -18.13 -7.16 -1.46
CA ILE A 142 -17.74 -6.85 -0.08
C ILE A 142 -16.85 -5.61 0.00
N ALA A 143 -15.95 -5.42 -0.95
CA ALA A 143 -14.94 -4.36 -0.92
C ALA A 143 -15.48 -2.98 -1.31
N ARG A 144 -16.60 -2.90 -2.02
CA ARG A 144 -17.22 -1.64 -2.45
C ARG A 144 -17.58 -0.71 -1.30
N LYS A 145 -17.73 -1.22 -0.09
CA LYS A 145 -18.27 -0.42 1.03
C LYS A 145 -17.23 0.22 1.93
N MET A 146 -15.96 -0.19 1.96
CA MET A 146 -15.06 0.23 3.04
C MET A 146 -13.79 0.97 2.61
N ILE A 147 -12.95 0.47 1.70
CA ILE A 147 -11.72 1.19 1.33
C ILE A 147 -11.99 2.31 0.34
N PHE A 148 -12.94 2.12 -0.54
CA PHE A 148 -13.30 3.11 -1.56
C PHE A 148 -14.34 4.14 -1.08
N HIS A 149 -14.80 4.03 0.15
CA HIS A 149 -15.38 5.15 0.89
C HIS A 149 -14.32 6.02 1.57
N SER A 150 -13.07 5.59 1.61
CA SER A 150 -11.98 6.47 1.98
C SER A 150 -11.61 7.33 0.77
N ASP A 151 -11.41 8.60 0.99
CA ASP A 151 -10.93 9.56 -0.03
C ASP A 151 -9.44 9.37 -0.34
N THR A 152 -8.87 8.22 -0.01
CA THR A 152 -7.43 7.95 -0.07
C THR A 152 -7.05 7.36 -1.41
N PRO A 153 -6.17 8.01 -2.18
CA PRO A 153 -5.63 7.47 -3.43
C PRO A 153 -4.93 6.13 -3.22
N LEU A 154 -5.06 5.25 -4.23
CA LEU A 154 -4.41 3.95 -4.28
C LEU A 154 -3.36 3.93 -5.39
N LEU A 155 -2.11 3.73 -5.02
CA LEU A 155 -1.01 3.51 -5.96
C LEU A 155 -0.75 2.01 -6.09
N VAL A 156 -0.92 1.47 -7.29
CA VAL A 156 -0.59 0.08 -7.60
C VAL A 156 0.68 0.03 -8.41
N ILE A 157 1.70 -0.64 -7.88
CA ILE A 157 2.99 -0.81 -8.55
C ILE A 157 2.98 -2.15 -9.27
N TYR A 158 3.40 -2.14 -10.53
CA TYR A 158 3.53 -3.38 -11.28
C TYR A 158 4.61 -4.28 -10.68
N GLY A 159 4.20 -5.45 -10.19
CA GLY A 159 5.10 -6.51 -9.76
C GLY A 159 5.46 -7.38 -10.96
N ARG A 160 6.74 -7.39 -11.38
CA ARG A 160 7.19 -8.30 -12.45
C ARG A 160 6.99 -9.74 -12.01
N PRO A 161 6.39 -10.62 -12.85
CA PRO A 161 6.48 -12.05 -12.60
C PRO A 161 7.95 -12.48 -12.72
N ASN A 162 8.34 -13.41 -11.84
CA ASN A 162 9.65 -14.07 -11.95
C ASN A 162 9.69 -14.90 -13.22
#